data_58b053ffddbaf244daf33554e14a99f0
#
_entry.id   58b053ffddbaf244daf33554e14a99f0
#
_cell.length_a   1.000
_cell.length_b   1.000
_cell.length_c   1.000
_cell.angle_alpha   90.00
_cell.angle_beta   90.00
_cell.angle_gamma   90.00
#
_symmetry.space_group_name_H-M   'P 1'
#
loop_
_entity.id
_entity.type
_entity.pdbx_description
1 polymer ?
#
loop_
_entity_poly.entity_id
_entity_poly.type
_entity_poly.pdbx_seq_one_letter_code
_entity_poly.pdbx_strand_id
1 'polypeptide(L)'
;MKTSFTIHKKAFLLAALFLAGCFSIERGQVRTTGEEHILASNYGWYLFNCIPLACGNTNLDPIFPWIIFRNDVTMEKVQTRFMGYVNGMKKDAKNLTYTSYDSVMFEIPGSNIPVPIPYLLTYREIQLSGVLIDKKETTK
;
A
#
# COMPACT_ATOMS: atom_id res chain seq x y z
N MET A 1 9.74 -21.85 -34.61
CA MET A 1 10.24 -21.60 -33.24
C MET A 1 10.09 -20.15 -32.71
N LYS A 2 9.21 -19.30 -33.27
CA LYS A 2 9.02 -17.89 -32.79
C LYS A 2 7.85 -17.68 -31.83
N THR A 3 6.95 -18.64 -31.66
CA THR A 3 5.72 -18.49 -30.85
C THR A 3 5.93 -18.66 -29.33
N SER A 4 6.90 -19.44 -28.90
CA SER A 4 7.16 -19.70 -27.48
C SER A 4 7.66 -18.45 -26.72
N PHE A 5 8.48 -17.61 -27.35
CA PHE A 5 9.05 -16.42 -26.73
C PHE A 5 8.01 -15.30 -26.47
N THR A 6 6.95 -15.26 -27.29
CA THR A 6 5.87 -14.25 -27.16
C THR A 6 4.92 -14.60 -26.01
N ILE A 7 4.71 -15.90 -25.73
CA ILE A 7 3.84 -16.36 -24.65
C ILE A 7 4.48 -16.02 -23.31
N HIS A 8 5.78 -16.23 -23.15
CA HIS A 8 6.49 -15.91 -21.90
C HIS A 8 6.49 -14.42 -21.58
N LYS A 9 6.61 -13.55 -22.59
CA LYS A 9 6.52 -12.09 -22.41
C LYS A 9 5.14 -11.64 -21.93
N LYS A 10 4.07 -12.21 -22.50
CA LYS A 10 2.69 -11.90 -22.11
C LYS A 10 2.38 -12.42 -20.70
N ALA A 11 2.84 -13.62 -20.34
CA ALA A 11 2.68 -14.18 -18.99
C ALA A 11 3.45 -13.34 -17.95
N PHE A 12 4.65 -12.89 -18.26
CA PHE A 12 5.43 -12.02 -17.39
C PHE A 12 4.76 -10.65 -17.18
N LEU A 13 4.23 -10.05 -18.25
CA LEU A 13 3.50 -8.78 -18.16
C LEU A 13 2.22 -8.92 -17.31
N LEU A 14 1.51 -10.03 -17.46
CA LEU A 14 0.32 -10.34 -16.68
C LEU A 14 0.68 -10.53 -15.20
N ALA A 15 1.73 -11.28 -14.90
CA ALA A 15 2.23 -11.48 -13.53
C ALA A 15 2.68 -10.16 -12.88
N ALA A 16 3.33 -9.27 -13.63
CA ALA A 16 3.73 -7.95 -13.15
C ALA A 16 2.53 -7.06 -12.82
N LEU A 17 1.43 -7.16 -13.57
CA LEU A 17 0.17 -6.45 -13.28
C LEU A 17 -0.49 -6.94 -11.99
N PHE A 18 -0.43 -8.25 -11.70
CA PHE A 18 -0.97 -8.80 -10.44
C PHE A 18 -0.13 -8.45 -9.21
N LEU A 19 1.16 -8.16 -9.41
CA LEU A 19 2.07 -7.75 -8.33
C LEU A 19 2.09 -6.23 -8.10
N ALA A 20 1.35 -5.47 -8.90
CA ALA A 20 1.26 -4.03 -8.70
C ALA A 20 0.64 -3.73 -7.32
N GLY A 21 1.39 -3.05 -6.48
CA GLY A 21 0.89 -2.52 -5.22
C GLY A 21 -0.14 -1.42 -5.49
N CYS A 22 -1.05 -1.18 -4.55
CA CYS A 22 -2.08 -0.16 -4.67
C CYS A 22 -2.06 0.76 -3.45
N PHE A 23 -2.18 2.05 -3.71
CA PHE A 23 -2.50 3.04 -2.69
C PHE A 23 -3.95 3.48 -2.89
N SER A 24 -4.76 3.43 -1.83
CA SER A 24 -6.16 3.85 -1.87
C SER A 24 -6.48 4.83 -0.75
N ILE A 25 -7.46 5.69 -1.01
CA ILE A 25 -8.11 6.53 0.00
C ILE A 25 -9.60 6.33 -0.14
N GLU A 26 -10.24 5.96 0.97
CA GLU A 26 -11.66 5.73 1.05
C GLU A 26 -12.28 6.69 2.07
N ARG A 27 -13.51 7.10 1.79
CA ARG A 27 -14.30 7.93 2.69
C ARG A 27 -15.64 7.26 2.95
N GLY A 28 -16.07 7.33 4.20
CA GLY A 28 -17.34 6.79 4.62
C GLY A 28 -17.97 7.66 5.72
N GLN A 29 -19.28 7.63 5.81
CA GLN A 29 -20.00 8.30 6.88
C GLN A 29 -20.68 7.26 7.78
N VAL A 30 -20.47 7.39 9.08
CA VAL A 30 -21.14 6.54 10.06
C VAL A 30 -22.59 6.99 10.19
N ARG A 31 -23.53 6.10 9.86
CA ARG A 31 -24.96 6.43 9.82
C ARG A 31 -25.54 6.88 11.17
N THR A 32 -25.00 6.37 12.27
CA THR A 32 -25.52 6.65 13.63
C THR A 32 -25.04 7.97 14.21
N THR A 33 -23.81 8.38 13.92
CA THR A 33 -23.20 9.59 14.48
C THR A 33 -23.10 10.73 13.48
N GLY A 34 -23.22 10.44 12.18
CA GLY A 34 -22.98 11.40 11.11
C GLY A 34 -21.50 11.74 10.90
N GLU A 35 -20.61 11.14 11.68
CA GLU A 35 -19.16 11.38 11.55
C GLU A 35 -18.63 10.88 10.23
N GLU A 36 -17.79 11.68 9.62
CA GLU A 36 -17.11 11.34 8.39
C GLU A 36 -15.75 10.70 8.71
N HIS A 37 -15.57 9.48 8.25
CA HIS A 37 -14.32 8.72 8.41
C HIS A 37 -13.54 8.69 7.12
N ILE A 38 -12.23 8.68 7.25
CA ILE A 38 -11.29 8.51 6.15
C ILE A 38 -10.33 7.39 6.47
N LEU A 39 -10.06 6.55 5.48
CA LEU A 39 -9.10 5.46 5.51
C LEU A 39 -8.15 5.61 4.35
N ALA A 40 -6.86 5.62 4.62
CA ALA A 40 -5.83 5.47 3.60
C ALA A 40 -5.12 4.15 3.79
N SER A 41 -4.97 3.37 2.74
CA SER A 41 -4.17 2.15 2.76
C SER A 41 -3.12 2.16 1.65
N ASN A 42 -1.98 1.56 1.93
CA ASN A 42 -0.95 1.26 0.96
C ASN A 42 -0.42 -0.13 1.21
N TYR A 43 -0.29 -0.92 0.13
CA TYR A 43 0.25 -2.25 0.23
C TYR A 43 1.33 -2.51 -0.82
N GLY A 44 2.12 -3.55 -0.55
CA GLY A 44 3.18 -3.96 -1.44
C GLY A 44 3.61 -5.39 -1.22
N TRP A 45 4.38 -5.87 -2.16
CA TRP A 45 4.96 -7.20 -2.20
C TRP A 45 6.45 -7.14 -1.91
N TYR A 46 6.93 -8.04 -1.08
CA TYR A 46 8.32 -8.10 -0.65
C TYR A 46 8.88 -9.50 -0.86
N LEU A 47 10.08 -9.56 -1.41
CA LEU A 47 10.88 -10.78 -1.49
C LEU A 47 11.67 -10.92 -0.20
N PHE A 48 11.63 -12.11 0.39
CA PHE A 48 12.30 -12.41 1.67
C PHE A 48 11.94 -11.43 2.81
N ASN A 49 10.75 -10.84 2.78
CA ASN A 49 10.25 -9.85 3.73
C ASN A 49 11.08 -8.54 3.82
N CYS A 50 12.08 -8.35 3.01
CA CYS A 50 12.97 -7.19 3.08
C CYS A 50 13.14 -6.44 1.76
N ILE A 51 13.08 -7.12 0.62
CA ILE A 51 13.29 -6.49 -0.68
C ILE A 51 11.94 -6.12 -1.28
N PRO A 52 11.60 -4.84 -1.42
CA PRO A 52 10.36 -4.41 -2.03
C PRO A 52 10.35 -4.77 -3.51
N LEU A 53 9.36 -5.53 -3.96
CA LEU A 53 9.17 -5.86 -5.37
C LEU A 53 8.31 -4.82 -6.07
N ALA A 54 7.12 -4.56 -5.51
CA ALA A 54 6.19 -3.58 -6.02
C ALA A 54 5.33 -3.03 -4.89
N CYS A 55 5.20 -1.73 -4.80
CA CYS A 55 4.41 -1.05 -3.78
C CYS A 55 3.48 -0.02 -4.42
N GLY A 56 2.38 0.30 -3.74
CA GLY A 56 1.49 1.38 -4.14
C GLY A 56 2.23 2.72 -4.12
N ASN A 57 1.95 3.55 -5.08
CA ASN A 57 2.60 4.84 -5.23
C ASN A 57 1.98 5.88 -4.30
N THR A 58 2.71 6.30 -3.29
CA THR A 58 2.30 7.38 -2.38
C THR A 58 2.63 8.78 -2.92
N ASN A 59 3.52 8.87 -3.89
CA ASN A 59 3.78 10.10 -4.64
C ASN A 59 2.97 10.07 -5.95
N LEU A 60 2.52 11.21 -6.40
CA LEU A 60 1.80 11.35 -7.69
C LEU A 60 2.73 11.28 -8.91
N ASP A 61 3.91 10.70 -8.76
CA ASP A 61 4.83 10.54 -9.87
C ASP A 61 4.28 9.53 -10.87
N PRO A 62 3.95 9.92 -12.10
CA PRO A 62 3.23 9.08 -13.05
C PRO A 62 4.10 8.01 -13.71
N ILE A 63 5.33 7.77 -13.23
CA ILE A 63 6.33 7.06 -14.01
C ILE A 63 6.48 5.61 -13.56
N PHE A 64 5.83 4.70 -14.30
CA PHE A 64 6.30 3.34 -14.46
C PHE A 64 7.68 3.36 -15.14
N PRO A 65 8.75 2.78 -14.61
CA PRO A 65 8.87 1.58 -13.76
C PRO A 65 9.27 1.82 -12.29
N TRP A 66 9.23 3.04 -11.80
CA TRP A 66 9.78 3.46 -10.51
C TRP A 66 9.05 2.93 -9.27
N ILE A 67 7.92 2.24 -9.46
CA ILE A 67 7.22 1.51 -8.38
C ILE A 67 7.89 0.20 -8.00
N ILE A 68 8.83 -0.31 -8.83
CA ILE A 68 9.57 -1.55 -8.59
C ILE A 68 10.79 -1.22 -7.74
N PHE A 69 11.06 -2.04 -6.72
CA PHE A 69 12.15 -1.88 -5.74
C PHE A 69 12.08 -0.60 -4.88
N ARG A 70 10.97 0.10 -4.90
CA ARG A 70 10.72 1.26 -4.06
C ARG A 70 9.87 0.85 -2.86
N ASN A 71 10.32 1.18 -1.65
CA ASN A 71 9.55 0.95 -0.43
C ASN A 71 8.68 2.18 -0.12
N ASP A 72 7.42 2.12 -0.52
CA ASP A 72 6.42 3.15 -0.20
C ASP A 72 5.40 2.67 0.84
N VAL A 73 5.51 1.42 1.31
CA VAL A 73 4.67 0.88 2.39
C VAL A 73 5.33 1.20 3.73
N THR A 74 5.33 2.48 4.06
CA THR A 74 5.83 3.00 5.34
C THR A 74 4.80 3.93 5.95
N MET A 75 4.74 3.96 7.28
CA MET A 75 3.83 4.84 8.01
C MET A 75 3.98 6.30 7.60
N GLU A 76 5.22 6.78 7.52
CA GLU A 76 5.52 8.17 7.16
C GLU A 76 4.94 8.57 5.81
N LYS A 77 5.12 7.73 4.79
CA LYS A 77 4.63 8.00 3.44
C LYS A 77 3.11 7.96 3.36
N VAL A 78 2.49 6.96 4.02
CA VAL A 78 1.02 6.87 4.10
C VAL A 78 0.45 8.08 4.83
N GLN A 79 1.05 8.47 5.96
CA GLN A 79 0.63 9.63 6.74
C GLN A 79 0.78 10.93 5.95
N THR A 80 1.91 11.13 5.28
CA THR A 80 2.13 12.32 4.44
C THR A 80 1.07 12.45 3.36
N ARG A 81 0.76 11.34 2.69
CA ARG A 81 -0.25 11.32 1.65
C ARG A 81 -1.66 11.53 2.19
N PHE A 82 -1.99 10.87 3.30
CA PHE A 82 -3.25 11.04 4.03
C PHE A 82 -3.46 12.51 4.42
N MET A 83 -2.49 13.11 5.09
CA MET A 83 -2.58 14.52 5.53
C MET A 83 -2.64 15.48 4.36
N GLY A 84 -1.91 15.22 3.28
CA GLY A 84 -2.00 15.98 2.04
C GLY A 84 -3.42 15.99 1.46
N TYR A 85 -4.09 14.83 1.47
CA TYR A 85 -5.47 14.70 1.01
C TYR A 85 -6.46 15.43 1.92
N VAL A 86 -6.33 15.24 3.25
CA VAL A 86 -7.18 15.91 4.26
C VAL A 86 -7.06 17.44 4.16
N ASN A 87 -5.83 17.94 4.05
CA ASN A 87 -5.57 19.36 3.88
C ASN A 87 -6.16 19.91 2.57
N GLY A 88 -6.09 19.15 1.48
CA GLY A 88 -6.71 19.49 0.20
C GLY A 88 -8.23 19.68 0.29
N MET A 89 -8.88 18.98 1.22
CA MET A 89 -10.32 19.14 1.52
C MET A 89 -10.61 20.31 2.48
N LYS A 90 -9.59 21.06 2.93
CA LYS A 90 -9.71 22.08 3.98
C LYS A 90 -10.29 21.56 5.30
N LYS A 91 -10.04 20.29 5.60
CA LYS A 91 -10.43 19.60 6.83
C LYS A 91 -9.22 19.27 7.69
N ASP A 92 -9.48 18.89 8.94
CA ASP A 92 -8.51 18.26 9.83
C ASP A 92 -8.93 16.82 10.14
N ALA A 93 -8.00 16.00 10.59
CA ALA A 93 -8.29 14.63 11.00
C ALA A 93 -7.95 14.43 12.48
N LYS A 94 -8.86 13.78 13.21
CA LYS A 94 -8.68 13.37 14.61
C LYS A 94 -8.74 11.87 14.75
N ASN A 95 -8.35 11.40 15.95
CA ASN A 95 -8.41 9.97 16.32
C ASN A 95 -7.71 9.09 15.29
N LEU A 96 -6.49 9.48 14.91
CA LEU A 96 -5.70 8.72 13.95
C LEU A 96 -5.37 7.34 14.52
N THR A 97 -5.76 6.31 13.80
CA THR A 97 -5.46 4.92 14.13
C THR A 97 -4.62 4.31 13.02
N TYR A 98 -3.52 3.69 13.41
CA TYR A 98 -2.59 3.04 12.53
C TYR A 98 -2.68 1.53 12.68
N THR A 99 -2.75 0.82 11.56
CA THR A 99 -2.72 -0.65 11.51
C THR A 99 -1.70 -1.10 10.48
N SER A 100 -0.87 -2.04 10.87
CA SER A 100 0.08 -2.73 9.96
C SER A 100 -0.26 -4.21 9.92
N TYR A 101 -0.30 -4.75 8.72
CA TYR A 101 -0.59 -6.15 8.47
C TYR A 101 0.46 -6.74 7.53
N ASP A 102 1.12 -7.81 7.96
CA ASP A 102 2.04 -8.59 7.15
C ASP A 102 1.48 -10.00 6.98
N SER A 103 1.38 -10.48 5.75
CA SER A 103 0.93 -11.82 5.42
C SER A 103 1.96 -12.56 4.57
N VAL A 104 2.16 -13.82 4.89
CA VAL A 104 3.00 -14.72 4.10
C VAL A 104 2.16 -15.35 3.01
N MET A 105 2.54 -15.15 1.75
CA MET A 105 1.84 -15.70 0.61
C MET A 105 2.45 -17.00 0.09
N PHE A 106 3.75 -17.18 0.28
CA PHE A 106 4.45 -18.39 -0.14
C PHE A 106 5.44 -18.85 0.91
N GLU A 107 5.15 -20.01 1.52
CA GLU A 107 6.13 -20.82 2.24
C GLU A 107 6.76 -21.82 1.27
N ILE A 108 8.06 -22.05 1.40
CA ILE A 108 8.70 -23.16 0.68
C ILE A 108 8.39 -24.44 1.43
N PRO A 109 7.49 -25.31 0.94
CA PRO A 109 7.10 -26.51 1.65
C PRO A 109 8.29 -27.49 1.71
N GLY A 110 8.57 -28.02 2.89
CA GLY A 110 9.50 -29.16 3.05
C GLY A 110 10.97 -28.82 3.16
N SER A 111 11.33 -27.59 3.46
CA SER A 111 12.74 -27.24 3.75
C SER A 111 13.14 -27.72 5.16
N ASN A 112 13.50 -28.98 5.30
CA ASN A 112 14.39 -29.45 6.38
C ASN A 112 15.81 -28.84 6.24
N ILE A 113 15.95 -27.80 5.44
CA ILE A 113 17.20 -27.09 5.24
C ILE A 113 17.27 -26.04 6.36
N PRO A 114 18.32 -26.01 7.17
CA PRO A 114 18.49 -25.04 8.24
C PRO A 114 18.88 -23.65 7.67
N VAL A 115 18.20 -23.21 6.62
CA VAL A 115 18.35 -21.88 6.06
C VAL A 115 17.11 -21.10 6.49
N PRO A 116 17.24 -20.00 7.23
CA PRO A 116 16.11 -19.19 7.68
C PRO A 116 15.59 -18.32 6.53
N ILE A 117 15.07 -18.95 5.48
CA ILE A 117 14.35 -18.27 4.41
C ILE A 117 12.93 -18.86 4.36
N PRO A 118 12.12 -18.65 5.42
CA PRO A 118 10.80 -19.26 5.47
C PRO A 118 9.82 -18.60 4.49
N TYR A 119 10.12 -17.39 4.01
CA TYR A 119 9.12 -16.57 3.32
C TYR A 119 9.67 -16.03 2.01
N LEU A 120 9.31 -16.68 0.90
CA LEU A 120 9.76 -16.25 -0.42
C LEU A 120 9.06 -14.95 -0.82
N LEU A 121 7.74 -14.86 -0.59
CA LEU A 121 6.93 -13.71 -0.96
C LEU A 121 6.02 -13.33 0.21
N THR A 122 6.14 -12.08 0.64
CA THR A 122 5.29 -11.50 1.68
C THR A 122 4.51 -10.31 1.13
N TYR A 123 3.32 -10.15 1.66
CA TYR A 123 2.45 -9.00 1.44
C TYR A 123 2.46 -8.15 2.70
N ARG A 124 2.70 -6.87 2.55
CA ARG A 124 2.61 -5.89 3.64
C ARG A 124 1.57 -4.84 3.29
N GLU A 125 0.73 -4.51 4.27
CA GLU A 125 -0.23 -3.44 4.16
C GLU A 125 -0.13 -2.52 5.37
N ILE A 126 -0.23 -1.22 5.11
CA ILE A 126 -0.32 -0.18 6.12
C ILE A 126 -1.60 0.58 5.90
N GLN A 127 -2.39 0.70 6.96
CA GLN A 127 -3.63 1.45 6.98
C GLN A 127 -3.55 2.57 8.01
N LEU A 128 -4.03 3.74 7.63
CA LEU A 128 -4.20 4.90 8.50
C LEU A 128 -5.64 5.38 8.39
N SER A 129 -6.35 5.37 9.49
CA SER A 129 -7.73 5.86 9.57
C SER A 129 -7.86 7.05 10.51
N GLY A 130 -8.87 7.87 10.29
CA GLY A 130 -9.19 9.00 11.14
C GLY A 130 -10.59 9.52 10.92
N VAL A 131 -11.04 10.39 11.83
CA VAL A 131 -12.31 11.11 11.74
C VAL A 131 -12.06 12.50 11.19
N LEU A 132 -12.76 12.86 10.13
CA LEU A 132 -12.67 14.19 9.52
C LEU A 132 -13.47 15.19 10.34
N ILE A 133 -12.86 16.34 10.56
CA ILE A 133 -13.50 17.49 11.23
C ILE A 133 -13.28 18.74 10.40
N ASP A 134 -14.19 19.69 10.52
CA ASP A 134 -14.03 20.97 9.87
C ASP A 134 -12.86 21.73 10.52
N LYS A 135 -12.02 22.30 9.69
CA LYS A 135 -10.91 23.12 10.15
C LYS A 135 -11.44 24.35 10.85
N LYS A 136 -11.13 24.53 12.13
CA LYS A 136 -11.47 25.76 12.83
C LYS A 136 -10.73 26.92 12.16
N GLU A 137 -11.48 27.85 11.62
CA GLU A 137 -10.91 29.11 11.18
C GLU A 137 -10.26 29.78 12.39
N THR A 138 -8.95 29.86 12.38
CA THR A 138 -8.24 30.67 13.38
C THR A 138 -8.47 32.13 12.96
N THR A 139 -9.51 32.72 13.53
CA THR A 139 -9.73 34.17 13.41
C THR A 139 -8.50 34.86 14.01
N LYS A 140 -7.71 35.49 13.14
CA LYS A 140 -6.62 36.39 13.52
C LYS A 140 -7.17 37.74 13.89
#